data_8711d74a2b0e3ab3568296522e3fc149
#
_entry.id   8711d74a2b0e3ab3568296522e3fc149
#
_cell.length_a   1.000
_cell.length_b   1.000
_cell.length_c   1.000
_cell.angle_alpha   90.00
_cell.angle_beta   90.00
_cell.angle_gamma   90.00
#
_symmetry.space_group_name_H-M   'P 1'
#
loop_
_entity.id
_entity.type
_entity.pdbx_description
1 polymer ?
#
loop_
_entity_poly.entity_id
_entity_poly.type
_entity_poly.pdbx_seq_one_letter_code
_entity_poly.pdbx_strand_id
1 'polypeptide(L)'
;MCIRDRNVLQFLFYDGDSVDNIEENTVLYTGTHDNDTSIGWFESLNNKLSSDEINDLKDILNSDSKGMNWSMIEYSFQARAKTVIVPVQDILGLGSDSRMNTPGTISENNWSWRMDSSELKDTMLRKMRDITEEANRA
;
A
#
# COMPACT_ATOMS: atom_id res chain seq x y z
N MET A 1 -1.92 17.06 4.35
CA MET A 1 -0.85 17.87 3.74
C MET A 1 -0.82 17.55 2.25
N CYS A 2 -1.46 18.39 1.46
CA CYS A 2 -1.46 18.23 0.00
C CYS A 2 -0.12 18.74 -0.56
N ILE A 3 0.83 17.86 -0.68
CA ILE A 3 2.02 18.13 -1.47
C ILE A 3 1.66 17.66 -2.88
N ARG A 4 1.60 18.58 -3.83
CA ARG A 4 1.17 18.36 -5.23
C ARG A 4 1.92 17.24 -5.95
N ASP A 5 3.04 16.82 -5.42
CA ASP A 5 3.98 15.86 -6.00
C ASP A 5 3.97 14.47 -5.31
N ARG A 6 3.09 14.28 -4.32
CA ARG A 6 2.98 13.03 -3.56
C ARG A 6 1.55 12.58 -3.39
N ASN A 7 1.31 11.31 -3.65
CA ASN A 7 0.03 10.66 -3.45
C ASN A 7 0.20 9.42 -2.55
N VAL A 8 -0.78 9.18 -1.71
CA VAL A 8 -0.85 7.97 -0.89
C VAL A 8 -2.09 7.19 -1.29
N LEU A 9 -1.93 5.94 -1.70
CA LEU A 9 -3.00 5.12 -2.25
C LEU A 9 -4.17 4.98 -1.29
N GLN A 10 -3.91 4.82 0.02
CA GLN A 10 -4.96 4.73 1.03
C GLN A 10 -5.85 5.98 1.05
N PHE A 11 -5.31 7.16 0.81
CA PHE A 11 -6.09 8.41 0.78
C PHE A 11 -6.91 8.56 -0.49
N LEU A 12 -6.43 8.07 -1.62
CA LEU A 12 -7.21 8.08 -2.87
C LEU A 12 -8.54 7.35 -2.71
N PHE A 13 -8.55 6.23 -2.01
CA PHE A 13 -9.79 5.49 -1.74
C PHE A 13 -10.78 6.26 -0.86
N TYR A 14 -10.29 7.05 0.11
CA TYR A 14 -11.17 7.90 0.92
C TYR A 14 -11.76 9.07 0.12
N ASP A 15 -10.99 9.60 -0.82
CA ASP A 15 -11.41 10.71 -1.69
C ASP A 15 -12.26 10.23 -2.88
N GLY A 16 -12.44 8.91 -3.06
CA GLY A 16 -13.14 8.31 -4.18
C GLY A 16 -12.42 8.52 -5.51
N ASP A 17 -11.12 8.70 -5.49
CA ASP A 17 -10.27 8.94 -6.65
C ASP A 17 -9.64 7.65 -7.17
N SER A 18 -9.03 7.71 -8.35
CA SER A 18 -8.42 6.60 -9.06
C SER A 18 -6.95 6.87 -9.37
N VAL A 19 -6.15 5.81 -9.47
CA VAL A 19 -4.75 5.90 -9.92
C VAL A 19 -4.61 6.47 -11.33
N ASP A 20 -5.67 6.40 -12.15
CA ASP A 20 -5.69 6.97 -13.51
C ASP A 20 -5.62 8.51 -13.51
N ASN A 21 -6.07 9.14 -12.44
CA ASN A 21 -6.09 10.60 -12.28
C ASN A 21 -4.78 11.17 -11.73
N ILE A 22 -3.82 10.30 -11.37
CA ILE A 22 -2.53 10.74 -10.82
C ILE A 22 -1.66 11.33 -11.93
N GLU A 23 -1.08 12.50 -11.65
CA GLU A 23 -0.15 13.16 -12.56
C GLU A 23 1.16 12.35 -12.70
N GLU A 24 1.77 12.40 -13.90
CA GLU A 24 2.98 11.64 -14.19
C GLU A 24 4.17 12.05 -13.30
N ASN A 25 4.38 13.35 -13.10
CA ASN A 25 5.51 13.85 -12.30
C ASN A 25 5.24 13.84 -10.80
N THR A 26 4.75 12.73 -10.29
CA THR A 26 4.44 12.54 -8.88
C THR A 26 5.05 11.24 -8.34
N VAL A 27 5.10 11.14 -7.02
CA VAL A 27 5.44 9.91 -6.31
C VAL A 27 4.19 9.34 -5.67
N LEU A 28 3.91 8.07 -5.95
CA LEU A 28 2.81 7.33 -5.32
C LEU A 28 3.36 6.37 -4.29
N TYR A 29 2.77 6.38 -3.10
CA TYR A 29 3.05 5.45 -2.02
C TYR A 29 1.85 4.53 -1.80
N THR A 30 2.04 3.24 -1.54
CA THR A 30 0.96 2.39 -0.99
C THR A 30 0.60 2.84 0.42
N GLY A 31 1.58 3.26 1.19
CA GLY A 31 1.49 3.91 2.48
C GLY A 31 2.85 4.50 2.87
N THR A 32 2.86 5.51 3.73
CA THR A 32 4.08 6.10 4.29
C THR A 32 4.35 5.56 5.69
N HIS A 33 5.43 6.02 6.33
CA HIS A 33 5.74 5.69 7.73
C HIS A 33 4.63 6.12 8.72
N ASP A 34 3.81 7.10 8.36
CA ASP A 34 2.70 7.59 9.18
C ASP A 34 1.38 6.84 8.93
N ASN A 35 1.30 6.07 7.87
CA ASN A 35 0.15 5.24 7.56
C ASN A 35 0.29 3.85 8.19
N ASP A 36 -0.83 3.15 8.32
CA ASP A 36 -0.81 1.73 8.63
C ASP A 36 -0.28 0.92 7.43
N THR A 37 0.12 -0.31 7.67
CA THR A 37 0.43 -1.27 6.60
C THR A 37 -0.81 -1.51 5.74
N SER A 38 -0.64 -1.94 4.50
CA SER A 38 -1.77 -2.22 3.60
C SER A 38 -2.74 -3.24 4.20
N ILE A 39 -2.24 -4.28 4.85
CA ILE A 39 -3.09 -5.28 5.54
C ILE A 39 -3.82 -4.65 6.72
N GLY A 40 -3.11 -3.94 7.61
CA GLY A 40 -3.71 -3.32 8.79
C GLY A 40 -4.73 -2.25 8.42
N TRP A 41 -4.44 -1.45 7.39
CA TRP A 41 -5.40 -0.48 6.86
C TRP A 41 -6.68 -1.16 6.37
N PHE A 42 -6.56 -2.21 5.56
CA PHE A 42 -7.73 -2.94 5.05
C PHE A 42 -8.55 -3.59 6.17
N GLU A 43 -7.89 -4.20 7.14
CA GLU A 43 -8.56 -4.76 8.33
C GLU A 43 -9.34 -3.69 9.10
N SER A 44 -8.79 -2.48 9.21
CA SER A 44 -9.48 -1.36 9.87
C SER A 44 -10.74 -0.91 9.15
N LEU A 45 -10.81 -1.09 7.83
CA LEU A 45 -11.98 -0.74 7.02
C LEU A 45 -13.17 -1.68 7.28
N ASN A 46 -12.92 -2.95 7.60
CA ASN A 46 -13.98 -3.92 7.91
C ASN A 46 -14.86 -3.48 9.09
N ASN A 47 -14.35 -2.61 9.94
CA ASN A 47 -15.08 -2.05 11.07
C ASN A 47 -15.77 -0.71 10.76
N LYS A 48 -15.53 -0.12 9.60
CA LYS A 48 -15.96 1.23 9.22
C LYS A 48 -16.89 1.25 8.02
N LEU A 49 -16.73 0.33 7.11
CA LEU A 49 -17.46 0.24 5.85
C LEU A 49 -18.47 -0.90 5.88
N SER A 50 -19.52 -0.75 5.06
CA SER A 50 -20.47 -1.82 4.80
C SER A 50 -19.85 -2.95 3.98
N SER A 51 -20.51 -4.11 3.97
CA SER A 51 -20.06 -5.25 3.17
C SER A 51 -20.01 -4.93 1.66
N ASP A 52 -20.94 -4.10 1.17
CA ASP A 52 -20.98 -3.71 -0.24
C ASP A 52 -19.79 -2.81 -0.59
N GLU A 53 -19.48 -1.81 0.23
CA GLU A 53 -18.30 -0.95 0.03
C GLU A 53 -16.98 -1.73 0.09
N ILE A 54 -16.89 -2.73 0.96
CA ILE A 54 -15.72 -3.62 1.04
C ILE A 54 -15.60 -4.47 -0.23
N ASN A 55 -16.72 -4.96 -0.77
CA ASN A 55 -16.71 -5.72 -2.02
C ASN A 55 -16.32 -4.85 -3.21
N ASP A 56 -16.86 -3.63 -3.30
CA ASP A 56 -16.50 -2.66 -4.34
C ASP A 56 -14.98 -2.37 -4.30
N LEU A 57 -14.41 -2.20 -3.11
CA LEU A 57 -12.98 -1.99 -2.95
C LEU A 57 -12.16 -3.22 -3.41
N LYS A 58 -12.61 -4.43 -3.08
CA LYS A 58 -11.96 -5.66 -3.54
C LYS A 58 -12.03 -5.81 -5.07
N ASP A 59 -13.14 -5.43 -5.67
CA ASP A 59 -13.31 -5.46 -7.12
C ASP A 59 -12.37 -4.48 -7.81
N ILE A 60 -12.26 -3.24 -7.30
CA ILE A 60 -11.32 -2.24 -7.81
C ILE A 60 -9.88 -2.75 -7.73
N LEU A 61 -9.52 -3.39 -6.62
CA LEU A 61 -8.18 -3.91 -6.37
C LEU A 61 -7.92 -5.29 -6.99
N ASN A 62 -8.93 -5.93 -7.55
CA ASN A 62 -8.84 -7.30 -8.09
C ASN A 62 -8.20 -8.29 -7.08
N SER A 63 -8.73 -8.30 -5.85
CA SER A 63 -8.06 -8.89 -4.68
C SER A 63 -8.44 -10.33 -4.36
N ASP A 64 -9.19 -11.03 -5.20
CA ASP A 64 -9.84 -12.31 -4.86
C ASP A 64 -8.90 -13.47 -4.50
N SER A 65 -7.64 -13.44 -4.90
CA SER A 65 -6.73 -14.56 -4.68
C SER A 65 -5.30 -14.21 -4.26
N LYS A 66 -4.95 -12.94 -4.20
CA LYS A 66 -3.54 -12.51 -4.12
C LYS A 66 -3.11 -11.99 -2.76
N GLY A 67 -4.07 -11.74 -1.87
CA GLY A 67 -3.85 -10.97 -0.65
C GLY A 67 -3.90 -9.45 -0.90
N MET A 68 -4.45 -8.71 0.04
CA MET A 68 -4.72 -7.28 -0.12
C MET A 68 -3.44 -6.44 -0.33
N ASN A 69 -2.35 -6.79 0.35
CA ASN A 69 -1.06 -6.12 0.18
C ASN A 69 -0.58 -6.18 -1.28
N TRP A 70 -0.59 -7.35 -1.89
CA TRP A 70 -0.17 -7.52 -3.29
C TRP A 70 -1.12 -6.84 -4.27
N SER A 71 -2.42 -6.86 -4.00
CA SER A 71 -3.41 -6.17 -4.82
C SER A 71 -3.19 -4.65 -4.80
N MET A 72 -2.89 -4.07 -3.64
CA MET A 72 -2.56 -2.65 -3.53
C MET A 72 -1.24 -2.30 -4.23
N ILE A 73 -0.24 -3.15 -4.16
CA ILE A 73 1.02 -2.97 -4.88
C ILE A 73 0.77 -2.98 -6.39
N GLU A 74 0.09 -4.01 -6.91
CA GLU A 74 -0.22 -4.12 -8.34
C GLU A 74 -1.04 -2.92 -8.84
N TYR A 75 -2.05 -2.49 -8.09
CA TYR A 75 -2.87 -1.35 -8.43
C TYR A 75 -2.05 -0.04 -8.46
N SER A 76 -1.16 0.15 -7.50
CA SER A 76 -0.27 1.32 -7.48
C SER A 76 0.69 1.35 -8.68
N PHE A 77 1.15 0.19 -9.15
CA PHE A 77 2.05 0.08 -10.30
C PHE A 77 1.36 0.39 -11.63
N GLN A 78 0.03 0.32 -11.71
CA GLN A 78 -0.76 0.73 -12.87
C GLN A 78 -0.88 2.25 -13.00
N ALA A 79 -0.57 3.00 -11.95
CA ALA A 79 -0.63 4.46 -11.95
C ALA A 79 0.33 5.09 -12.96
N ARG A 80 0.00 6.29 -13.44
CA ARG A 80 0.87 7.09 -14.33
C ARG A 80 2.07 7.70 -13.61
N ALA A 81 2.06 7.75 -12.27
CA ALA A 81 3.14 8.29 -11.46
C ALA A 81 4.49 7.69 -11.87
N LYS A 82 5.50 8.52 -12.09
CA LYS A 82 6.86 8.08 -12.47
C LYS A 82 7.49 7.17 -11.43
N THR A 83 7.24 7.44 -10.16
CA THR A 83 7.83 6.71 -9.04
C THR A 83 6.72 6.13 -8.17
N VAL A 84 6.83 4.84 -7.88
CA VAL A 84 6.00 4.16 -6.88
C VAL A 84 6.92 3.64 -5.79
N ILE A 85 6.59 3.94 -4.54
CA ILE A 85 7.34 3.51 -3.37
C ILE A 85 6.44 2.60 -2.52
N VAL A 86 6.94 1.42 -2.22
CA VAL A 86 6.24 0.40 -1.44
C VAL A 86 7.04 0.13 -0.16
N PRO A 87 6.45 0.29 1.02
CA PRO A 87 7.07 -0.13 2.26
C PRO A 87 7.34 -1.63 2.26
N VAL A 88 8.46 -2.04 2.82
CA VAL A 88 8.80 -3.47 2.91
C VAL A 88 7.78 -4.27 3.70
N GLN A 89 7.10 -3.67 4.67
CA GLN A 89 6.01 -4.30 5.41
C GLN A 89 4.86 -4.75 4.49
N ASP A 90 4.58 -4.00 3.43
CA ASP A 90 3.56 -4.36 2.45
C ASP A 90 4.01 -5.52 1.57
N ILE A 91 5.28 -5.58 1.20
CA ILE A 91 5.86 -6.72 0.46
C ILE A 91 5.79 -7.99 1.32
N LEU A 92 6.09 -7.88 2.60
CA LEU A 92 6.04 -8.99 3.56
C LEU A 92 4.60 -9.37 3.96
N GLY A 93 3.62 -8.54 3.69
CA GLY A 93 2.22 -8.79 4.07
C GLY A 93 1.97 -8.72 5.57
N LEU A 94 2.61 -7.79 6.25
CA LEU A 94 2.53 -7.63 7.70
C LEU A 94 1.34 -6.74 8.10
N GLY A 95 0.77 -7.02 9.27
CA GLY A 95 -0.33 -6.25 9.85
C GLY A 95 0.13 -5.00 10.62
N SER A 96 -0.80 -4.37 11.33
CA SER A 96 -0.62 -3.11 12.07
C SER A 96 0.51 -3.15 13.12
N ASP A 97 0.84 -4.31 13.65
CA ASP A 97 1.94 -4.47 14.63
C ASP A 97 3.31 -4.11 14.05
N SER A 98 3.43 -4.11 12.72
CA SER A 98 4.66 -3.75 12.01
C SER A 98 4.67 -2.30 11.50
N ARG A 99 3.71 -1.50 11.90
CA ARG A 99 3.63 -0.08 11.58
C ARG A 99 4.82 0.70 12.17
N MET A 100 5.38 1.61 11.40
CA MET A 100 6.53 2.41 11.86
C MET A 100 6.13 3.47 12.87
N ASN A 101 5.07 4.23 12.60
CA ASN A 101 4.65 5.35 13.43
C ASN A 101 3.14 5.48 13.47
N THR A 102 2.62 5.81 14.64
CA THR A 102 1.21 6.20 14.81
C THR A 102 1.16 7.69 15.12
N PRO A 103 0.74 8.54 14.14
CA PRO A 103 0.73 9.99 14.31
C PRO A 103 -0.08 10.43 15.53
N GLY A 104 0.40 11.47 16.21
CA GLY A 104 -0.27 12.02 17.39
C GLY A 104 -0.09 11.18 18.66
N THR A 105 0.75 10.16 18.65
CA THR A 105 1.05 9.32 19.82
C THR A 105 2.51 9.39 20.23
N ILE A 106 2.75 9.19 21.51
CA ILE A 106 4.09 8.96 22.08
C ILE A 106 4.09 7.53 22.60
N SER A 107 4.84 6.66 21.94
CA SER A 107 4.89 5.24 22.28
C SER A 107 6.29 4.70 21.96
N GLU A 108 6.77 3.77 22.79
CA GLU A 108 8.02 3.04 22.56
C GLU A 108 7.97 2.18 21.29
N ASN A 109 6.77 1.85 20.82
CA ASN A 109 6.56 1.09 19.58
C ASN A 109 6.78 1.92 18.31
N ASN A 110 6.67 3.26 18.41
CA ASN A 110 6.92 4.13 17.28
C ASN A 110 8.41 4.09 16.90
N TRP A 111 8.70 3.93 15.60
CA TRP A 111 10.06 3.88 15.05
C TRP A 111 10.90 2.71 15.55
N SER A 112 10.29 1.67 16.10
CA SER A 112 10.97 0.52 16.69
C SER A 112 11.01 -0.72 15.80
N TRP A 113 10.09 -0.84 14.84
CA TRP A 113 10.02 -2.00 13.98
C TRP A 113 11.30 -2.21 13.17
N ARG A 114 11.76 -3.45 13.10
CA ARG A 114 12.92 -3.88 12.33
C ARG A 114 12.57 -5.11 11.52
N MET A 115 12.99 -5.13 10.27
CA MET A 115 12.88 -6.32 9.41
C MET A 115 13.96 -7.33 9.82
N ASP A 116 13.57 -8.60 9.93
CA ASP A 116 14.52 -9.69 9.88
C ASP A 116 14.81 -10.02 8.41
N SER A 117 16.09 -10.08 8.04
CA SER A 117 16.51 -10.35 6.65
C SER A 117 16.04 -11.70 6.13
N SER A 118 15.77 -12.66 7.01
CA SER A 118 15.22 -13.98 6.64
C SER A 118 13.74 -13.94 6.22
N GLU A 119 13.01 -12.88 6.52
CA GLU A 119 11.60 -12.71 6.15
C GLU A 119 11.43 -12.38 4.67
N LEU A 120 12.40 -11.69 4.06
CA LEU A 120 12.35 -11.31 2.65
C LEU A 120 12.81 -12.48 1.76
N LYS A 121 11.83 -13.23 1.26
CA LYS A 121 12.07 -14.44 0.47
C LYS A 121 12.28 -14.13 -1.02
N ASP A 122 13.05 -14.98 -1.70
CA ASP A 122 13.26 -14.89 -3.16
C ASP A 122 11.95 -14.90 -3.95
N THR A 123 10.93 -15.59 -3.49
CA THR A 123 9.61 -15.62 -4.13
C THR A 123 8.93 -14.25 -4.14
N MET A 124 9.11 -13.46 -3.08
CA MET A 124 8.60 -12.09 -2.98
C MET A 124 9.35 -11.15 -3.91
N LEU A 125 10.68 -11.29 -3.99
CA LEU A 125 11.52 -10.50 -4.90
C LEU A 125 11.20 -10.80 -6.37
N ARG A 126 10.97 -12.06 -6.72
CA ARG A 126 10.53 -12.44 -8.08
C ARG A 126 9.17 -11.85 -8.39
N LYS A 127 8.22 -11.93 -7.48
CA LYS A 127 6.89 -11.34 -7.67
C LYS A 127 6.96 -9.82 -7.87
N MET A 128 7.78 -9.12 -7.08
CA MET A 128 8.01 -7.68 -7.28
C MET A 128 8.60 -7.38 -8.66
N ARG A 129 9.56 -8.20 -9.13
CA ARG A 129 10.11 -8.06 -10.47
C ARG A 129 9.05 -8.25 -11.54
N ASP A 130 8.26 -9.32 -11.45
CA ASP A 130 7.20 -9.62 -12.41
C ASP A 130 6.19 -8.46 -12.51
N ILE A 131 5.73 -7.94 -11.38
CA ILE A 131 4.83 -6.77 -11.31
C ILE A 131 5.49 -5.55 -11.96
N THR A 132 6.76 -5.33 -11.73
CA THR A 132 7.51 -4.18 -12.29
C THR A 132 7.61 -4.29 -13.80
N GLU A 133 7.92 -5.47 -14.32
CA GLU A 133 8.01 -5.75 -15.77
C GLU A 133 6.64 -5.65 -16.44
N GLU A 134 5.59 -6.23 -15.86
CA GLU A 134 4.20 -6.16 -16.37
C GLU A 134 3.67 -4.73 -16.45
N ALA A 135 4.07 -3.88 -15.50
CA ALA A 135 3.71 -2.46 -15.48
C ALA A 135 4.60 -1.58 -16.38
N ASN A 136 5.54 -2.15 -17.14
CA ASN A 136 6.51 -1.42 -17.97
C ASN A 136 7.34 -0.39 -17.18
N ARG A 137 7.72 -0.72 -15.95
CA ARG A 137 8.53 0.13 -15.05
C ARG A 137 9.97 -0.34 -14.92
N ALA A 138 10.31 -1.43 -15.54
CA ALA A 138 11.67 -1.95 -15.58
C ALA A 138 12.51 -1.29 -16.71
#